data_c04c7c91962190b54e60441481eb77b6
#
_entry.id   c04c7c91962190b54e60441481eb77b6
#
_cell.length_a   1.000
_cell.length_b   1.000
_cell.length_c   1.000
_cell.angle_alpha   90.00
_cell.angle_beta   90.00
_cell.angle_gamma   90.00
#
_symmetry.space_group_name_H-M   'P 1'
#
loop_
_entity.id
_entity.type
_entity.pdbx_description
1 polymer ?
#
loop_
_entity_poly.entity_id
_entity_poly.type
_entity_poly.pdbx_seq_one_letter_code
_entity_poly.pdbx_strand_id
1 'polypeptide(L)'
;MKLLTILFACAACLTGSAAEAPTDATFADLAVPEKRLAAQQAILDHSRSFTNASPEAKAWFERLRTAAKIVENPEAQAALQQVLLFDPNSKPRLPLNPKQPNTYENPEGTTPETKLAHLERVLDLRRSSKEYPLTVEELVALTKQEDFATAQRANRLLRRVSASAAAPILWERLGKLSQRSQVQEVEDEILRLPVTLAAKHIPTEPAGTSLASKAAWARIVAVRASKSTKVRTALKASLLPLLKGPANELTEAAWAAVPRLFVEADRAALTEAAQGLSERLAPKAKAALDALSAK
;
A
#
# COMPACT_ATOMS: atom_id res chain seq x y z
N MET A 1 18.76 1.04 -44.01
CA MET A 1 19.85 1.61 -43.22
C MET A 1 19.35 2.69 -42.24
N LYS A 2 18.42 2.37 -41.30
CA LYS A 2 17.93 3.31 -40.28
C LYS A 2 17.71 2.64 -38.90
N LEU A 3 18.18 1.42 -38.69
CA LEU A 3 17.99 0.67 -37.44
C LEU A 3 19.28 0.55 -36.58
N LEU A 4 20.40 1.10 -37.01
CA LEU A 4 21.69 0.97 -36.32
C LEU A 4 22.05 2.19 -35.44
N THR A 5 21.28 3.28 -35.52
CA THR A 5 21.60 4.54 -34.81
C THR A 5 20.94 4.65 -33.41
N ILE A 6 20.00 3.75 -33.08
CA ILE A 6 19.29 3.80 -31.78
C ILE A 6 20.00 2.97 -30.69
N LEU A 7 20.87 2.04 -31.07
CA LEU A 7 21.59 1.19 -30.11
C LEU A 7 22.86 1.83 -29.51
N PHE A 8 23.35 2.95 -30.05
CA PHE A 8 24.53 3.64 -29.52
C PHE A 8 24.21 4.74 -28.48
N ALA A 9 22.95 5.16 -28.37
CA ALA A 9 22.56 6.17 -27.40
C ALA A 9 22.33 5.60 -25.98
N CYS A 10 22.14 4.28 -25.80
CA CYS A 10 21.98 3.65 -24.50
C CYS A 10 23.29 3.19 -23.84
N ALA A 11 24.40 3.09 -24.59
CA ALA A 11 25.68 2.66 -24.01
C ALA A 11 26.48 3.82 -23.38
N ALA A 12 26.13 5.07 -23.63
CA ALA A 12 26.80 6.24 -23.06
C ALA A 12 26.31 6.60 -21.65
N CYS A 13 25.24 5.96 -21.14
CA CYS A 13 24.72 6.20 -19.78
C CYS A 13 25.31 5.27 -18.72
N LEU A 14 26.26 4.39 -19.06
CA LEU A 14 26.86 3.43 -18.12
C LEU A 14 28.33 3.72 -17.75
N THR A 15 28.92 4.77 -18.29
CA THR A 15 30.14 5.31 -17.69
C THR A 15 29.72 6.23 -16.56
N GLY A 16 29.59 5.67 -15.34
CA GLY A 16 29.39 6.43 -14.12
C GLY A 16 30.53 7.45 -14.00
N SER A 17 30.29 8.68 -14.46
CA SER A 17 31.03 9.83 -14.00
C SER A 17 30.90 9.81 -12.49
N ALA A 18 32.01 9.60 -11.78
CA ALA A 18 32.03 9.75 -10.33
C ALA A 18 31.50 11.15 -10.05
N ALA A 19 30.29 11.22 -9.52
CA ALA A 19 29.63 12.50 -9.23
C ALA A 19 30.57 13.26 -8.32
N GLU A 20 30.96 14.45 -8.73
CA GLU A 20 31.86 15.32 -7.99
C GLU A 20 31.31 15.51 -6.58
N ALA A 21 32.15 15.35 -5.56
CA ALA A 21 31.73 15.39 -4.17
C ALA A 21 31.07 16.77 -3.89
N PRO A 22 29.89 16.83 -3.25
CA PRO A 22 29.23 18.08 -2.93
C PRO A 22 30.14 19.02 -2.14
N THR A 23 30.21 20.27 -2.59
CA THR A 23 31.04 21.33 -1.98
C THR A 23 30.26 22.08 -0.89
N ASP A 24 30.90 23.01 -0.19
CA ASP A 24 30.25 23.88 0.78
C ASP A 24 29.18 24.79 0.12
N ALA A 25 29.38 25.14 -1.17
CA ALA A 25 28.39 25.85 -1.96
C ALA A 25 27.10 25.02 -2.12
N THR A 26 27.22 23.71 -2.33
CA THR A 26 26.07 22.78 -2.41
C THR A 26 25.27 22.78 -1.09
N PHE A 27 25.94 22.83 0.05
CA PHE A 27 25.26 22.92 1.34
C PHE A 27 24.57 24.28 1.54
N ALA A 28 25.19 25.37 1.10
CA ALA A 28 24.59 26.70 1.14
C ALA A 28 23.34 26.80 0.24
N ASP A 29 23.35 26.14 -0.92
CA ASP A 29 22.23 26.07 -1.85
C ASP A 29 20.98 25.37 -1.27
N LEU A 30 21.10 24.58 -0.21
CA LEU A 30 19.96 24.01 0.51
C LEU A 30 19.07 25.08 1.18
N ALA A 31 19.64 26.23 1.53
CA ALA A 31 18.87 27.34 2.10
C ALA A 31 18.12 28.17 1.04
N VAL A 32 18.47 28.01 -0.24
CA VAL A 32 17.89 28.75 -1.37
C VAL A 32 16.75 27.92 -1.98
N PRO A 33 15.48 28.37 -1.93
CA PRO A 33 14.32 27.58 -2.36
C PRO A 33 14.44 27.00 -3.77
N GLU A 34 14.90 27.81 -4.73
CA GLU A 34 15.00 27.41 -6.15
C GLU A 34 16.11 26.39 -6.42
N LYS A 35 17.11 26.33 -5.55
CA LYS A 35 18.28 25.42 -5.69
C LYS A 35 18.20 24.21 -4.78
N ARG A 36 17.36 24.26 -3.76
CA ARG A 36 17.28 23.26 -2.68
C ARG A 36 17.13 21.85 -3.20
N LEU A 37 16.23 21.60 -4.15
CA LEU A 37 15.96 20.26 -4.67
C LEU A 37 17.18 19.68 -5.37
N ALA A 38 17.87 20.48 -6.19
CA ALA A 38 19.08 20.05 -6.90
C ALA A 38 20.24 19.77 -5.91
N ALA A 39 20.42 20.64 -4.92
CA ALA A 39 21.42 20.46 -3.87
C ALA A 39 21.15 19.20 -3.03
N GLN A 40 19.91 18.99 -2.62
CA GLN A 40 19.49 17.80 -1.88
C GLN A 40 19.75 16.52 -2.68
N GLN A 41 19.42 16.53 -3.98
CA GLN A 41 19.65 15.38 -4.86
C GLN A 41 21.13 15.08 -5.00
N ALA A 42 21.97 16.08 -5.23
CA ALA A 42 23.42 15.90 -5.35
C ALA A 42 24.05 15.31 -4.06
N ILE A 43 23.63 15.81 -2.89
CA ILE A 43 24.07 15.30 -1.59
C ILE A 43 23.59 13.86 -1.38
N LEU A 44 22.35 13.55 -1.76
CA LEU A 44 21.75 12.23 -1.64
C LEU A 44 22.46 11.20 -2.54
N ASP A 45 22.71 11.55 -3.79
CA ASP A 45 23.38 10.67 -4.75
C ASP A 45 24.82 10.36 -4.32
N HIS A 46 25.55 11.37 -3.85
CA HIS A 46 26.87 11.16 -3.28
C HIS A 46 26.82 10.29 -2.00
N SER A 47 25.84 10.50 -1.12
CA SER A 47 25.66 9.69 0.08
C SER A 47 25.33 8.22 -0.24
N ARG A 48 24.56 7.98 -1.29
CA ARG A 48 24.21 6.62 -1.76
C ARG A 48 25.36 5.89 -2.41
N SER A 49 26.40 6.58 -2.87
CA SER A 49 27.59 5.94 -3.42
C SER A 49 28.37 5.15 -2.37
N PHE A 50 28.21 5.47 -1.09
CA PHE A 50 28.81 4.74 0.02
C PHE A 50 28.00 3.50 0.38
N THR A 51 28.36 2.36 -0.19
CA THR A 51 27.69 1.08 0.10
C THR A 51 28.19 0.40 1.38
N ASN A 52 29.39 0.78 1.85
CA ASN A 52 30.07 0.19 3.00
C ASN A 52 30.56 1.27 3.98
N ALA A 53 30.76 0.87 5.23
CA ALA A 53 31.38 1.68 6.25
C ALA A 53 32.88 1.86 5.96
N SER A 54 33.25 2.88 5.20
CA SER A 54 34.65 3.26 4.92
C SER A 54 35.06 4.51 5.69
N PRO A 55 36.36 4.82 5.84
CA PRO A 55 36.81 6.07 6.43
C PRO A 55 36.27 7.30 5.70
N GLU A 56 36.14 7.25 4.38
CA GLU A 56 35.60 8.32 3.53
C GLU A 56 34.09 8.50 3.81
N ALA A 57 33.33 7.41 3.87
CA ALA A 57 31.94 7.44 4.26
C ALA A 57 31.77 8.08 5.65
N LYS A 58 32.60 7.67 6.62
CA LYS A 58 32.56 8.23 7.97
C LYS A 58 32.81 9.74 7.96
N ALA A 59 33.86 10.20 7.27
CA ALA A 59 34.18 11.62 7.15
C ALA A 59 33.05 12.42 6.49
N TRP A 60 32.47 11.88 5.41
CA TRP A 60 31.33 12.49 4.72
C TRP A 60 30.11 12.65 5.64
N PHE A 61 29.70 11.60 6.32
CA PHE A 61 28.53 11.66 7.19
C PHE A 61 28.75 12.50 8.46
N GLU A 62 29.99 12.62 8.96
CA GLU A 62 30.31 13.59 10.02
C GLU A 62 30.18 15.03 9.52
N ARG A 63 30.60 15.32 8.29
CA ARG A 63 30.38 16.62 7.66
C ARG A 63 28.89 16.96 7.52
N LEU A 64 28.08 16.00 7.09
CA LEU A 64 26.62 16.16 7.03
C LEU A 64 26.00 16.44 8.40
N ARG A 65 26.44 15.75 9.45
CA ARG A 65 25.97 15.99 10.83
C ARG A 65 26.35 17.38 11.32
N THR A 66 27.53 17.83 10.98
CA THR A 66 28.00 19.19 11.32
C THR A 66 27.17 20.23 10.58
N ALA A 67 26.96 20.05 9.29
CA ALA A 67 26.12 20.93 8.49
C ALA A 67 24.68 21.01 9.03
N ALA A 68 24.09 19.87 9.38
CA ALA A 68 22.73 19.80 9.94
C ALA A 68 22.56 20.51 11.28
N LYS A 69 23.66 20.71 12.05
CA LYS A 69 23.63 21.47 13.31
C LYS A 69 23.76 22.98 13.10
N ILE A 70 24.41 23.40 12.02
CA ILE A 70 24.74 24.81 11.75
C ILE A 70 23.64 25.47 10.91
N VAL A 71 22.97 24.70 10.04
CA VAL A 71 21.93 25.25 9.16
C VAL A 71 20.72 25.68 9.97
N GLU A 72 20.43 26.98 9.95
CA GLU A 72 19.25 27.57 10.66
C GLU A 72 17.93 27.36 9.90
N ASN A 73 17.97 27.17 8.58
CA ASN A 73 16.77 26.96 7.76
C ASN A 73 16.16 25.60 8.06
N PRO A 74 14.89 25.52 8.55
CA PRO A 74 14.27 24.26 8.97
C PRO A 74 14.09 23.26 7.84
N GLU A 75 13.84 23.74 6.61
CA GLU A 75 13.65 22.86 5.44
C GLU A 75 14.98 22.28 4.95
N ALA A 76 16.05 23.07 4.96
CA ALA A 76 17.40 22.61 4.69
C ALA A 76 17.87 21.63 5.76
N GLN A 77 17.58 21.87 7.02
CA GLN A 77 17.86 20.96 8.12
C GLN A 77 17.11 19.64 7.94
N ALA A 78 15.83 19.66 7.59
CA ALA A 78 15.03 18.46 7.31
C ALA A 78 15.61 17.66 6.12
N ALA A 79 16.05 18.33 5.05
CA ALA A 79 16.70 17.70 3.91
C ALA A 79 17.97 16.96 4.32
N LEU A 80 18.85 17.58 5.11
CA LEU A 80 20.07 16.93 5.63
C LEU A 80 19.75 15.77 6.56
N GLN A 81 18.73 15.86 7.40
CA GLN A 81 18.29 14.76 8.27
C GLN A 81 17.83 13.55 7.46
N GLN A 82 17.14 13.76 6.33
CA GLN A 82 16.76 12.69 5.42
C GLN A 82 17.98 11.98 4.83
N VAL A 83 19.00 12.73 4.42
CA VAL A 83 20.23 12.13 3.86
C VAL A 83 21.03 11.35 4.90
N LEU A 84 21.06 11.80 6.16
CA LEU A 84 21.72 11.11 7.26
C LEU A 84 21.15 9.70 7.53
N LEU A 85 19.96 9.38 7.03
CA LEU A 85 19.40 8.02 7.12
C LEU A 85 20.16 6.99 6.27
N PHE A 86 20.94 7.44 5.30
CA PHE A 86 21.75 6.58 4.42
C PHE A 86 23.15 6.32 4.94
N ASP A 87 23.53 6.83 6.12
CA ASP A 87 24.87 6.63 6.71
C ASP A 87 25.11 5.15 7.05
N PRO A 88 26.00 4.45 6.34
CA PRO A 88 26.30 3.05 6.59
C PRO A 88 26.99 2.81 7.96
N ASN A 89 27.55 3.88 8.56
CA ASN A 89 28.17 3.83 9.90
C ASN A 89 27.17 4.19 11.00
N SER A 90 26.01 4.73 10.66
CA SER A 90 24.99 4.97 11.66
C SER A 90 24.50 3.62 12.14
N LYS A 91 25.00 3.21 13.32
CA LYS A 91 24.23 2.26 14.12
C LYS A 91 22.83 2.87 14.19
N PRO A 92 21.78 2.12 13.82
CA PRO A 92 20.45 2.64 13.96
C PRO A 92 20.31 3.25 15.34
N ARG A 93 20.19 4.59 15.38
CA ARG A 93 19.86 5.29 16.63
C ARG A 93 18.38 5.06 16.92
N LEU A 94 18.08 3.82 17.20
CA LEU A 94 17.00 3.50 18.08
C LEU A 94 17.67 3.14 19.40
N PRO A 95 17.44 3.89 20.45
CA PRO A 95 17.77 3.45 21.78
C PRO A 95 16.78 2.35 22.13
N LEU A 96 16.98 1.17 21.57
CA LEU A 96 16.26 -0.01 21.96
C LEU A 96 17.17 -0.78 22.87
N ASN A 97 17.22 -0.30 24.09
CA ASN A 97 17.48 -1.18 25.20
C ASN A 97 16.23 -2.08 25.33
N PRO A 98 16.32 -3.40 25.01
CA PRO A 98 15.17 -4.29 25.15
C PRO A 98 14.67 -4.43 26.61
N LYS A 99 15.36 -3.82 27.58
CA LYS A 99 14.98 -3.74 28.99
C LYS A 99 14.39 -2.38 29.41
N GLN A 100 14.46 -1.37 28.55
CA GLN A 100 13.69 -0.16 28.77
C GLN A 100 12.31 -0.34 28.17
N PRO A 101 11.23 -0.10 28.92
CA PRO A 101 9.91 0.05 28.32
C PRO A 101 10.07 1.05 27.18
N ASN A 102 9.45 0.77 26.02
CA ASN A 102 9.53 1.61 24.85
C ASN A 102 9.53 3.07 25.27
N THR A 103 10.67 3.73 25.23
CA THR A 103 10.79 5.16 25.54
C THR A 103 10.24 6.05 24.44
N TYR A 104 9.41 5.52 23.57
CA TYR A 104 8.30 6.21 23.01
C TYR A 104 7.14 6.26 24.04
N GLU A 105 7.46 6.42 25.32
CA GLU A 105 6.58 7.12 26.22
C GLU A 105 6.29 8.42 25.51
N ASN A 106 4.97 8.59 25.14
CA ASN A 106 4.49 9.80 24.51
C ASN A 106 5.25 11.00 25.04
N PRO A 107 6.20 11.61 24.30
CA PRO A 107 6.51 12.96 24.66
C PRO A 107 5.17 13.69 24.60
N GLU A 108 4.82 14.44 25.62
CA GLU A 108 3.59 15.22 25.67
C GLU A 108 3.44 15.89 24.31
N GLY A 109 2.36 15.55 23.57
CA GLY A 109 2.15 16.05 22.23
C GLY A 109 2.42 15.10 21.05
N THR A 110 2.73 13.81 21.28
CA THR A 110 2.84 12.87 20.15
C THR A 110 1.45 12.47 19.66
N THR A 111 1.04 13.02 18.52
CA THR A 111 -0.26 12.71 17.91
C THR A 111 -0.26 11.31 17.26
N PRO A 112 -1.44 10.72 17.03
CA PRO A 112 -1.56 9.47 16.27
C PRO A 112 -0.84 9.54 14.91
N GLU A 113 -0.88 10.69 14.23
CA GLU A 113 -0.25 10.92 12.93
C GLU A 113 1.27 10.81 13.01
N THR A 114 1.90 11.36 14.06
CA THR A 114 3.35 11.28 14.24
C THR A 114 3.81 9.87 14.53
N LYS A 115 3.04 9.10 15.32
CA LYS A 115 3.30 7.68 15.58
C LYS A 115 3.17 6.83 14.32
N LEU A 116 2.12 7.06 13.51
CA LEU A 116 1.92 6.37 12.24
C LEU A 116 3.05 6.70 11.24
N ALA A 117 3.46 7.98 11.15
CA ALA A 117 4.57 8.40 10.30
C ALA A 117 5.90 7.73 10.70
N HIS A 118 6.13 7.59 12.01
CA HIS A 118 7.31 6.89 12.50
C HIS A 118 7.27 5.40 12.16
N LEU A 119 6.12 4.73 12.35
CA LEU A 119 5.97 3.33 12.00
C LEU A 119 6.14 3.08 10.50
N GLU A 120 5.63 3.95 9.63
CA GLU A 120 5.88 3.87 8.19
C GLU A 120 7.37 3.85 7.88
N ARG A 121 8.12 4.77 8.48
CA ARG A 121 9.58 4.86 8.30
C ARG A 121 10.28 3.58 8.77
N VAL A 122 9.90 3.05 9.94
CA VAL A 122 10.47 1.79 10.47
C VAL A 122 10.21 0.63 9.53
N LEU A 123 8.99 0.52 9.00
CA LEU A 123 8.62 -0.53 8.06
C LEU A 123 9.32 -0.39 6.70
N ASP A 124 9.51 0.83 6.21
CA ASP A 124 10.20 1.10 4.94
C ASP A 124 11.69 0.77 5.03
N LEU A 125 12.29 0.93 6.21
CA LEU A 125 13.66 0.51 6.50
C LEU A 125 13.78 -1.00 6.75
N ARG A 126 12.69 -1.78 6.63
CA ARG A 126 12.64 -3.24 6.86
C ARG A 126 13.17 -3.66 8.22
N ARG A 127 12.91 -2.87 9.25
CA ARG A 127 13.36 -3.14 10.61
C ARG A 127 12.52 -4.20 11.30
N SER A 128 13.07 -4.76 12.38
CA SER A 128 12.39 -5.83 13.11
C SER A 128 11.14 -5.31 13.85
N SER A 129 10.16 -6.20 14.05
CA SER A 129 8.92 -5.89 14.78
C SER A 129 9.14 -5.38 16.21
N LYS A 130 10.32 -5.65 16.82
CA LYS A 130 10.67 -5.14 18.14
C LYS A 130 10.91 -3.62 18.17
N GLU A 131 11.06 -3.01 16.99
CA GLU A 131 11.33 -1.58 16.82
C GLU A 131 10.07 -0.78 16.50
N TYR A 132 8.91 -1.42 16.48
CA TYR A 132 7.66 -0.72 16.17
C TYR A 132 7.23 0.19 17.30
N PRO A 133 6.97 1.48 17.02
CA PRO A 133 6.54 2.45 18.02
C PRO A 133 5.09 2.25 18.47
N LEU A 134 4.36 1.37 17.78
CA LEU A 134 2.96 1.04 18.02
C LEU A 134 2.81 -0.48 18.11
N THR A 135 2.03 -0.94 19.08
CA THR A 135 1.59 -2.33 19.17
C THR A 135 0.49 -2.62 18.16
N VAL A 136 0.19 -3.91 17.93
CA VAL A 136 -0.94 -4.32 17.10
C VAL A 136 -2.26 -3.80 17.68
N GLU A 137 -2.42 -3.82 19.00
CA GLU A 137 -3.59 -3.33 19.72
C GLU A 137 -3.80 -1.83 19.54
N GLU A 138 -2.74 -1.03 19.64
CA GLU A 138 -2.78 0.41 19.39
C GLU A 138 -3.13 0.71 17.92
N LEU A 139 -2.57 -0.03 16.96
CA LEU A 139 -2.93 0.09 15.55
C LEU A 139 -4.40 -0.25 15.32
N VAL A 140 -4.90 -1.33 15.94
CA VAL A 140 -6.33 -1.70 15.88
C VAL A 140 -7.20 -0.58 16.45
N ALA A 141 -6.81 0.05 17.55
CA ALA A 141 -7.53 1.20 18.10
C ALA A 141 -7.56 2.38 17.12
N LEU A 142 -6.44 2.69 16.46
CA LEU A 142 -6.35 3.76 15.47
C LEU A 142 -7.19 3.50 14.21
N THR A 143 -7.41 2.23 13.83
CA THR A 143 -8.30 1.91 12.69
C THR A 143 -9.75 2.27 12.93
N LYS A 144 -10.16 2.46 14.19
CA LYS A 144 -11.55 2.78 14.60
C LYS A 144 -11.81 4.27 14.72
N GLN A 145 -10.82 5.12 14.49
CA GLN A 145 -11.01 6.56 14.56
C GLN A 145 -11.98 7.06 13.49
N GLU A 146 -12.68 8.17 13.80
CA GLU A 146 -13.66 8.80 12.90
C GLU A 146 -12.97 9.41 11.68
N ASP A 147 -11.76 9.98 11.87
CA ASP A 147 -10.98 10.48 10.74
C ASP A 147 -10.59 9.35 9.80
N PHE A 148 -11.15 9.41 8.57
CA PHE A 148 -10.92 8.37 7.56
C PHE A 148 -9.44 8.25 7.19
N ALA A 149 -8.71 9.36 7.08
CA ALA A 149 -7.32 9.37 6.63
C ALA A 149 -6.43 8.66 7.65
N THR A 150 -6.53 9.01 8.93
CA THR A 150 -5.79 8.37 10.03
C THR A 150 -6.13 6.89 10.15
N ALA A 151 -7.43 6.56 10.14
CA ALA A 151 -7.87 5.17 10.24
C ALA A 151 -7.43 4.33 9.02
N GLN A 152 -7.44 4.89 7.81
CA GLN A 152 -6.96 4.21 6.60
C GLN A 152 -5.44 4.02 6.61
N ARG A 153 -4.70 5.01 7.10
CA ARG A 153 -3.25 4.91 7.30
C ARG A 153 -2.92 3.81 8.31
N ALA A 154 -3.64 3.76 9.45
CA ALA A 154 -3.50 2.70 10.43
C ALA A 154 -3.80 1.30 9.84
N ASN A 155 -4.83 1.15 9.00
CA ASN A 155 -5.14 -0.09 8.29
C ASN A 155 -4.00 -0.56 7.37
N ARG A 156 -3.41 0.36 6.58
CA ARG A 156 -2.27 0.04 5.73
C ARG A 156 -1.09 -0.48 6.53
N LEU A 157 -0.80 0.15 7.66
CA LEU A 157 0.30 -0.25 8.53
C LEU A 157 0.00 -1.55 9.27
N LEU A 158 -1.21 -1.71 9.80
CA LEU A 158 -1.64 -2.94 10.44
C LEU A 158 -1.53 -4.14 9.49
N ARG A 159 -1.90 -3.98 8.21
CA ARG A 159 -1.72 -5.02 7.19
C ARG A 159 -0.24 -5.40 7.01
N ARG A 160 0.68 -4.43 7.07
CA ARG A 160 2.13 -4.69 6.96
C ARG A 160 2.70 -5.36 8.21
N VAL A 161 2.21 -5.01 9.39
CA VAL A 161 2.66 -5.55 10.68
C VAL A 161 1.99 -6.89 10.99
N SER A 162 0.68 -6.98 10.81
CA SER A 162 -0.14 -8.16 11.07
C SER A 162 -1.32 -8.24 10.12
N ALA A 163 -1.12 -8.88 8.96
CA ALA A 163 -2.18 -9.06 7.97
C ALA A 163 -3.38 -9.86 8.53
N SER A 164 -3.14 -10.77 9.49
CA SER A 164 -4.19 -11.55 10.14
C SER A 164 -5.11 -10.70 11.02
N ALA A 165 -4.56 -9.69 11.71
CA ALA A 165 -5.36 -8.75 12.49
C ALA A 165 -6.07 -7.73 11.58
N ALA A 166 -5.45 -7.34 10.46
CA ALA A 166 -6.03 -6.37 9.53
C ALA A 166 -7.22 -6.93 8.74
N ALA A 167 -7.21 -8.21 8.38
CA ALA A 167 -8.21 -8.80 7.48
C ALA A 167 -9.66 -8.63 7.98
N PRO A 168 -10.05 -9.02 9.21
CA PRO A 168 -11.41 -8.83 9.69
C PRO A 168 -11.81 -7.36 9.79
N ILE A 169 -10.88 -6.49 10.18
CA ILE A 169 -11.10 -5.05 10.34
C ILE A 169 -11.39 -4.39 8.98
N LEU A 170 -10.65 -4.75 7.95
CA LEU A 170 -10.85 -4.22 6.60
C LEU A 170 -12.21 -4.62 6.04
N TRP A 171 -12.66 -5.86 6.27
CA TRP A 171 -13.99 -6.31 5.86
C TRP A 171 -15.12 -5.60 6.62
N GLU A 172 -14.98 -5.44 7.94
CA GLU A 172 -15.94 -4.68 8.76
C GLU A 172 -16.02 -3.22 8.27
N ARG A 173 -14.87 -2.60 7.99
CA ARG A 173 -14.80 -1.23 7.50
C ARG A 173 -15.44 -1.09 6.13
N LEU A 174 -15.16 -1.99 5.20
CA LEU A 174 -15.80 -1.99 3.88
C LEU A 174 -17.32 -1.96 4.00
N GLY A 175 -17.88 -2.73 4.94
CA GLY A 175 -19.31 -2.76 5.19
C GLY A 175 -19.93 -1.46 5.70
N LYS A 176 -19.14 -0.60 6.33
CA LYS A 176 -19.60 0.68 6.92
C LYS A 176 -19.49 1.88 5.98
N LEU A 177 -18.75 1.75 4.87
CA LEU A 177 -18.50 2.86 3.97
C LEU A 177 -19.61 3.01 2.91
N SER A 178 -19.88 4.29 2.55
CA SER A 178 -20.79 4.64 1.48
C SER A 178 -20.15 5.47 0.37
N GLN A 179 -19.10 6.21 0.67
CA GLN A 179 -18.37 7.02 -0.32
C GLN A 179 -17.50 6.12 -1.21
N ARG A 180 -17.68 6.24 -2.52
CA ARG A 180 -17.03 5.38 -3.51
C ARG A 180 -15.50 5.41 -3.44
N SER A 181 -14.89 6.59 -3.25
CA SER A 181 -13.45 6.73 -3.13
C SER A 181 -12.89 5.97 -1.91
N GLN A 182 -13.56 6.11 -0.77
CA GLN A 182 -13.17 5.42 0.46
C GLN A 182 -13.35 3.90 0.35
N VAL A 183 -14.44 3.45 -0.29
CA VAL A 183 -14.69 2.03 -0.58
C VAL A 183 -13.57 1.46 -1.44
N GLN A 184 -13.16 2.19 -2.51
CA GLN A 184 -12.09 1.76 -3.39
C GLN A 184 -10.76 1.61 -2.65
N GLU A 185 -10.41 2.55 -1.76
CA GLU A 185 -9.18 2.46 -0.98
C GLU A 185 -9.15 1.22 -0.06
N VAL A 186 -10.30 0.90 0.57
CA VAL A 186 -10.39 -0.30 1.43
C VAL A 186 -10.40 -1.58 0.60
N GLU A 187 -11.06 -1.60 -0.56
CA GLU A 187 -11.02 -2.69 -1.52
C GLU A 187 -9.58 -3.01 -1.93
N ASP A 188 -8.80 -1.98 -2.28
CA ASP A 188 -7.39 -2.13 -2.66
C ASP A 188 -6.56 -2.73 -1.53
N GLU A 189 -6.80 -2.33 -0.28
CA GLU A 189 -6.09 -2.91 0.87
C GLU A 189 -6.46 -4.38 1.11
N ILE A 190 -7.74 -4.77 0.93
CA ILE A 190 -8.16 -6.17 1.00
C ILE A 190 -7.50 -6.99 -0.12
N LEU A 191 -7.42 -6.44 -1.33
CA LEU A 191 -6.76 -7.09 -2.47
C LEU A 191 -5.24 -7.24 -2.29
N ARG A 192 -4.62 -6.45 -1.42
CA ARG A 192 -3.20 -6.59 -1.04
C ARG A 192 -2.95 -7.58 0.08
N LEU A 193 -3.96 -8.10 0.75
CA LEU A 193 -3.80 -9.18 1.73
C LEU A 193 -3.28 -10.45 1.04
N PRO A 194 -2.56 -11.33 1.78
CA PRO A 194 -2.27 -12.69 1.29
C PRO A 194 -3.54 -13.40 0.84
N VAL A 195 -3.48 -14.07 -0.32
CA VAL A 195 -4.67 -14.68 -0.97
C VAL A 195 -5.46 -15.58 -0.04
N THR A 196 -4.76 -16.46 0.70
CA THR A 196 -5.37 -17.41 1.64
C THR A 196 -6.07 -16.69 2.79
N LEU A 197 -5.50 -15.59 3.26
CA LEU A 197 -6.03 -14.82 4.36
C LEU A 197 -7.25 -13.99 3.93
N ALA A 198 -7.16 -13.32 2.78
CA ALA A 198 -8.30 -12.62 2.19
C ALA A 198 -9.47 -13.58 1.98
N ALA A 199 -9.22 -14.75 1.37
CA ALA A 199 -10.22 -15.77 1.11
C ALA A 199 -10.88 -16.34 2.39
N LYS A 200 -10.12 -16.48 3.49
CA LYS A 200 -10.61 -16.96 4.79
C LYS A 200 -11.66 -16.03 5.41
N HIS A 201 -11.50 -14.72 5.21
CA HIS A 201 -12.32 -13.69 5.84
C HIS A 201 -13.39 -13.09 4.92
N ILE A 202 -13.55 -13.60 3.68
CA ILE A 202 -14.61 -13.15 2.77
C ILE A 202 -15.97 -13.39 3.44
N PRO A 203 -16.80 -12.35 3.69
CA PRO A 203 -18.17 -12.53 4.14
C PRO A 203 -18.95 -13.32 3.10
N THR A 204 -19.81 -14.26 3.56
CA THR A 204 -20.68 -15.05 2.66
C THR A 204 -21.80 -14.23 2.03
N GLU A 205 -22.12 -13.09 2.64
CA GLU A 205 -23.11 -12.13 2.14
C GLU A 205 -22.43 -10.83 1.73
N PRO A 206 -23.06 -10.04 0.82
CA PRO A 206 -22.53 -8.74 0.42
C PRO A 206 -22.29 -7.82 1.63
N ALA A 207 -21.06 -7.34 1.78
CA ALA A 207 -20.69 -6.45 2.85
C ALA A 207 -21.43 -5.10 2.73
N GLY A 208 -22.04 -4.66 3.85
CA GLY A 208 -22.61 -3.34 3.99
C GLY A 208 -23.96 -3.08 3.32
N THR A 209 -24.41 -1.83 3.46
CA THR A 209 -25.71 -1.36 2.95
C THR A 209 -25.60 -0.60 1.64
N SER A 210 -24.44 0.03 1.37
CA SER A 210 -24.26 0.85 0.18
C SER A 210 -24.04 0.00 -1.09
N LEU A 211 -24.46 0.54 -2.23
CA LEU A 211 -24.23 -0.08 -3.54
C LEU A 211 -22.72 -0.24 -3.80
N ALA A 212 -21.93 0.77 -3.46
CA ALA A 212 -20.48 0.75 -3.65
C ALA A 212 -19.80 -0.36 -2.85
N SER A 213 -20.13 -0.53 -1.55
CA SER A 213 -19.58 -1.59 -0.70
C SER A 213 -19.95 -2.97 -1.19
N LYS A 214 -21.21 -3.19 -1.61
CA LYS A 214 -21.66 -4.46 -2.18
C LYS A 214 -20.97 -4.79 -3.51
N ALA A 215 -20.76 -3.77 -4.36
CA ALA A 215 -20.03 -3.95 -5.61
C ALA A 215 -18.54 -4.28 -5.37
N ALA A 216 -17.91 -3.63 -4.40
CA ALA A 216 -16.53 -3.94 -3.98
C ALA A 216 -16.43 -5.37 -3.44
N TRP A 217 -17.38 -5.81 -2.60
CA TRP A 217 -17.45 -7.20 -2.15
C TRP A 217 -17.47 -8.17 -3.34
N ALA A 218 -18.35 -7.95 -4.33
CA ALA A 218 -18.45 -8.82 -5.50
C ALA A 218 -17.16 -8.84 -6.34
N ARG A 219 -16.48 -7.69 -6.51
CA ARG A 219 -15.17 -7.62 -7.19
C ARG A 219 -14.09 -8.38 -6.44
N ILE A 220 -14.03 -8.24 -5.10
CA ILE A 220 -13.07 -8.99 -4.28
C ILE A 220 -13.35 -10.50 -4.37
N VAL A 221 -14.62 -10.91 -4.33
CA VAL A 221 -15.02 -12.31 -4.50
C VAL A 221 -14.56 -12.84 -5.86
N ALA A 222 -14.70 -12.07 -6.93
CA ALA A 222 -14.23 -12.43 -8.26
C ALA A 222 -12.72 -12.71 -8.30
N VAL A 223 -11.93 -12.00 -7.50
CA VAL A 223 -10.45 -12.12 -7.49
C VAL A 223 -9.95 -13.12 -6.45
N ARG A 224 -10.61 -13.20 -5.27
CA ARG A 224 -10.12 -13.88 -4.06
C ARG A 224 -10.97 -15.04 -3.59
N ALA A 225 -11.94 -15.51 -4.40
CA ALA A 225 -12.80 -16.61 -4.01
C ALA A 225 -12.01 -17.83 -3.50
N SER A 226 -12.44 -18.35 -2.35
CA SER A 226 -11.86 -19.53 -1.72
C SER A 226 -12.00 -20.77 -2.60
N LYS A 227 -11.02 -21.67 -2.51
CA LYS A 227 -11.12 -23.04 -3.08
C LYS A 227 -12.05 -23.94 -2.24
N SER A 228 -12.42 -23.55 -1.02
CA SER A 228 -13.31 -24.34 -0.16
C SER A 228 -14.71 -24.45 -0.77
N THR A 229 -15.18 -25.66 -1.00
CA THR A 229 -16.51 -25.96 -1.55
C THR A 229 -17.62 -25.30 -0.74
N LYS A 230 -17.57 -25.41 0.59
CA LYS A 230 -18.57 -24.82 1.49
C LYS A 230 -18.68 -23.29 1.30
N VAL A 231 -17.55 -22.58 1.28
CA VAL A 231 -17.51 -21.14 1.10
C VAL A 231 -17.99 -20.77 -0.30
N ARG A 232 -17.55 -21.48 -1.33
CA ARG A 232 -18.02 -21.24 -2.71
C ARG A 232 -19.53 -21.40 -2.87
N THR A 233 -20.11 -22.44 -2.26
CA THR A 233 -21.56 -22.65 -2.30
C THR A 233 -22.33 -21.50 -1.67
N ALA A 234 -21.88 -21.01 -0.51
CA ALA A 234 -22.49 -19.85 0.14
C ALA A 234 -22.37 -18.57 -0.72
N LEU A 235 -21.18 -18.33 -1.29
CA LEU A 235 -20.93 -17.18 -2.17
C LEU A 235 -21.77 -17.23 -3.46
N LYS A 236 -21.97 -18.42 -4.06
CA LYS A 236 -22.87 -18.61 -5.20
C LYS A 236 -24.30 -18.25 -4.84
N ALA A 237 -24.80 -18.74 -3.70
CA ALA A 237 -26.16 -18.45 -3.24
C ALA A 237 -26.39 -16.96 -3.06
N SER A 238 -25.41 -16.21 -2.55
CA SER A 238 -25.49 -14.77 -2.36
C SER A 238 -25.32 -13.95 -3.64
N LEU A 239 -24.55 -14.47 -4.63
CA LEU A 239 -24.34 -13.77 -5.90
C LEU A 239 -25.48 -13.97 -6.91
N LEU A 240 -26.11 -15.14 -6.93
CA LEU A 240 -27.12 -15.48 -7.92
C LEU A 240 -28.29 -14.46 -7.98
N PRO A 241 -28.87 -13.99 -6.86
CA PRO A 241 -29.90 -12.96 -6.88
C PRO A 241 -29.42 -11.62 -7.47
N LEU A 242 -28.13 -11.29 -7.29
CA LEU A 242 -27.55 -10.03 -7.76
C LEU A 242 -27.37 -10.01 -9.28
N LEU A 243 -27.29 -11.16 -9.94
CA LEU A 243 -27.16 -11.28 -11.39
C LEU A 243 -28.43 -10.78 -12.13
N LYS A 244 -29.61 -10.88 -11.49
CA LYS A 244 -30.90 -10.41 -12.03
C LYS A 244 -31.17 -8.94 -11.71
N GLY A 245 -30.25 -8.24 -11.09
CA GLY A 245 -30.40 -6.84 -10.66
C GLY A 245 -30.42 -5.82 -11.81
N PRO A 246 -30.69 -4.55 -11.50
CA PRO A 246 -30.62 -3.47 -12.46
C PRO A 246 -29.19 -3.27 -12.98
N ALA A 247 -29.08 -2.57 -14.12
CA ALA A 247 -27.78 -2.28 -14.77
C ALA A 247 -26.96 -1.26 -13.96
N ASN A 248 -26.29 -1.73 -12.92
CA ASN A 248 -25.44 -0.95 -12.05
C ASN A 248 -24.12 -1.67 -11.76
N GLU A 249 -23.23 -0.99 -11.03
CA GLU A 249 -21.89 -1.51 -10.72
C GLU A 249 -21.90 -2.83 -9.90
N LEU A 250 -22.93 -3.07 -9.09
CA LEU A 250 -23.06 -4.30 -8.32
C LEU A 250 -23.35 -5.50 -9.23
N THR A 251 -24.34 -5.37 -10.12
CA THR A 251 -24.71 -6.43 -11.06
C THR A 251 -23.55 -6.70 -12.04
N GLU A 252 -22.83 -5.67 -12.48
CA GLU A 252 -21.62 -5.83 -13.30
C GLU A 252 -20.53 -6.60 -12.57
N ALA A 253 -20.27 -6.25 -11.31
CA ALA A 253 -19.28 -6.94 -10.48
C ALA A 253 -19.69 -8.39 -10.19
N ALA A 254 -20.99 -8.65 -9.98
CA ALA A 254 -21.52 -9.99 -9.80
C ALA A 254 -21.29 -10.87 -11.04
N TRP A 255 -21.58 -10.36 -12.25
CA TRP A 255 -21.28 -11.07 -13.49
C TRP A 255 -19.78 -11.32 -13.69
N ALA A 256 -18.91 -10.40 -13.30
CA ALA A 256 -17.46 -10.60 -13.35
C ALA A 256 -16.97 -11.73 -12.41
N ALA A 257 -17.71 -12.02 -11.33
CA ALA A 257 -17.37 -13.10 -10.41
C ALA A 257 -17.79 -14.50 -10.91
N VAL A 258 -18.73 -14.59 -11.86
CA VAL A 258 -19.28 -15.86 -12.38
C VAL A 258 -18.19 -16.82 -12.85
N PRO A 259 -17.23 -16.44 -13.72
CA PRO A 259 -16.23 -17.39 -14.22
C PRO A 259 -15.32 -17.97 -13.11
N ARG A 260 -15.24 -17.32 -11.97
CA ARG A 260 -14.39 -17.77 -10.84
C ARG A 260 -15.11 -18.72 -9.89
N LEU A 261 -16.40 -18.49 -9.68
CA LEU A 261 -17.19 -19.20 -8.67
C LEU A 261 -18.03 -20.32 -9.23
N PHE A 262 -18.65 -20.10 -10.39
CA PHE A 262 -19.58 -21.04 -10.98
C PHE A 262 -18.88 -22.05 -11.87
N VAL A 263 -19.57 -23.14 -12.16
CA VAL A 263 -19.09 -24.23 -13.03
C VAL A 263 -20.15 -24.53 -14.10
N GLU A 264 -19.83 -25.36 -15.09
CA GLU A 264 -20.75 -25.66 -16.19
C GLU A 264 -22.12 -26.19 -15.70
N ALA A 265 -22.13 -26.95 -14.61
CA ALA A 265 -23.38 -27.45 -14.01
C ALA A 265 -24.34 -26.32 -13.54
N ASP A 266 -23.84 -25.11 -13.33
CA ASP A 266 -24.63 -23.95 -12.91
C ASP A 266 -25.20 -23.18 -14.13
N ARG A 267 -24.85 -23.55 -15.37
CA ARG A 267 -25.15 -22.82 -16.60
C ARG A 267 -26.64 -22.53 -16.78
N ALA A 268 -27.51 -23.52 -16.49
CA ALA A 268 -28.96 -23.33 -16.65
C ALA A 268 -29.49 -22.16 -15.83
N ALA A 269 -29.11 -22.10 -14.54
CA ALA A 269 -29.52 -21.03 -13.61
C ALA A 269 -28.92 -19.67 -14.03
N LEU A 270 -27.69 -19.67 -14.56
CA LEU A 270 -27.03 -18.45 -15.04
C LEU A 270 -27.66 -17.94 -16.35
N THR A 271 -28.05 -18.85 -17.25
CA THR A 271 -28.75 -18.50 -18.49
C THR A 271 -30.12 -17.90 -18.19
N GLU A 272 -30.84 -18.46 -17.21
CA GLU A 272 -32.09 -17.88 -16.72
C GLU A 272 -31.85 -16.47 -16.13
N ALA A 273 -30.80 -16.30 -15.33
CA ALA A 273 -30.44 -15.00 -14.77
C ALA A 273 -30.03 -13.97 -15.84
N ALA A 274 -29.56 -14.42 -17.00
CA ALA A 274 -29.21 -13.57 -18.12
C ALA A 274 -30.42 -13.12 -18.97
N GLN A 275 -31.59 -13.73 -18.78
CA GLN A 275 -32.80 -13.35 -19.52
C GLN A 275 -33.30 -11.98 -19.07
N GLY A 276 -33.61 -11.11 -20.03
CA GLY A 276 -34.16 -9.78 -19.78
C GLY A 276 -33.15 -8.74 -19.24
N LEU A 277 -31.86 -9.05 -19.30
CA LEU A 277 -30.83 -8.07 -18.98
C LEU A 277 -30.82 -6.93 -20.01
N SER A 278 -30.46 -5.73 -19.51
CA SER A 278 -30.25 -4.57 -20.36
C SER A 278 -29.12 -4.79 -21.37
N GLU A 279 -29.13 -4.01 -22.47
CA GLU A 279 -28.08 -4.01 -23.50
C GLU A 279 -26.66 -3.81 -22.91
N ARG A 280 -26.56 -3.10 -21.81
CA ARG A 280 -25.27 -2.87 -21.10
C ARG A 280 -24.75 -4.13 -20.42
N LEU A 281 -25.62 -4.97 -19.84
CA LEU A 281 -25.24 -6.16 -19.10
C LEU A 281 -25.17 -7.42 -19.94
N ALA A 282 -25.97 -7.54 -21.00
CA ALA A 282 -26.04 -8.71 -21.84
C ALA A 282 -24.66 -9.18 -22.39
N PRO A 283 -23.77 -8.29 -22.88
CA PRO A 283 -22.44 -8.71 -23.33
C PRO A 283 -21.58 -9.27 -22.21
N LYS A 284 -21.71 -8.73 -20.97
CA LYS A 284 -20.94 -9.20 -19.79
C LYS A 284 -21.44 -10.57 -19.34
N ALA A 285 -22.76 -10.78 -19.33
CA ALA A 285 -23.34 -12.07 -19.04
C ALA A 285 -22.93 -13.13 -20.05
N LYS A 286 -22.99 -12.80 -21.36
CA LYS A 286 -22.53 -13.68 -22.42
C LYS A 286 -21.06 -14.06 -22.23
N ALA A 287 -20.18 -13.09 -22.07
CA ALA A 287 -18.74 -13.36 -21.85
C ALA A 287 -18.50 -14.25 -20.61
N ALA A 288 -19.26 -14.04 -19.53
CA ALA A 288 -19.16 -14.85 -18.32
C ALA A 288 -19.63 -16.31 -18.56
N LEU A 289 -20.71 -16.52 -19.35
CA LEU A 289 -21.19 -17.84 -19.72
C LEU A 289 -20.23 -18.56 -20.68
N ASP A 290 -19.69 -17.85 -21.66
CA ASP A 290 -18.70 -18.40 -22.62
C ASP A 290 -17.42 -18.86 -21.88
N ALA A 291 -16.99 -18.10 -20.85
CA ALA A 291 -15.84 -18.45 -20.02
C ALA A 291 -16.04 -19.70 -19.14
N LEU A 292 -17.26 -20.17 -18.92
CA LEU A 292 -17.52 -21.43 -18.21
C LEU A 292 -17.26 -22.64 -19.11
N SER A 293 -17.60 -22.55 -20.41
CA SER A 293 -17.39 -23.63 -21.37
C SER A 293 -15.91 -23.84 -21.73
N ALA A 294 -15.05 -22.86 -21.44
CA ALA A 294 -13.62 -22.93 -21.73
C ALA A 294 -12.78 -23.61 -20.62
N LYS A 295 -13.41 -24.08 -19.57
CA LYS A 295 -12.77 -24.79 -18.44
C LYS A 295 -13.02 -26.29 -18.49
#